data_c3dbdfc1571bfa6ff38f4bd0852ad928
#
_entry.id   c3dbdfc1571bfa6ff38f4bd0852ad928
#
_cell.length_a   1.000
_cell.length_b   1.000
_cell.length_c   1.000
_cell.angle_alpha   90.00
_cell.angle_beta   90.00
_cell.angle_gamma   90.00
#
_symmetry.space_group_name_H-M   'P 1'
#
loop_
_entity.id
_entity.type
_entity.pdbx_description
1 polymer ?
#
loop_
_entity_poly.entity_id
_entity_poly.type
_entity_poly.pdbx_seq_one_letter_code
_entity_poly.pdbx_strand_id
1 'polypeptide(L)'
;PVIATRNDMLMNGKKAEDAVIVSPNSSNEAKVTATDPDGDALTYDWMIMKEKTASSDGSLPDGITGLIDDNTKKEITFKAPSTVGNYRLIVFVRDVKNKKVASAVIPFSVQ
;
A
#
# COMPACT_ATOMS: atom_id res chain seq x y z
N PRO A 1 4.47 10.13 -12.55
CA PRO A 1 3.82 8.82 -12.51
C PRO A 1 2.31 8.96 -12.42
N VAL A 2 1.63 8.03 -13.02
CA VAL A 2 0.17 8.02 -13.01
C VAL A 2 -0.31 6.66 -12.52
N ILE A 3 -1.15 6.68 -11.50
CA ILE A 3 -1.98 5.55 -11.11
C ILE A 3 -3.37 5.92 -11.60
N ALA A 4 -3.70 5.46 -12.81
CA ALA A 4 -4.81 6.02 -13.59
C ALA A 4 -6.19 5.76 -12.96
N THR A 5 -6.36 4.64 -12.27
CA THR A 5 -7.63 4.28 -11.64
C THR A 5 -7.39 3.53 -10.34
N ARG A 6 -8.44 3.41 -9.52
CA ARG A 6 -8.40 2.57 -8.32
C ARG A 6 -8.15 1.09 -8.64
N ASN A 7 -8.42 0.68 -9.88
CA ASN A 7 -8.22 -0.70 -10.31
C ASN A 7 -6.75 -1.02 -10.55
N ASP A 8 -5.88 -0.03 -10.53
CA ASP A 8 -4.45 -0.23 -10.78
C ASP A 8 -3.69 -0.69 -9.55
N MET A 9 -4.32 -0.70 -8.38
CA MET A 9 -3.76 -1.26 -7.15
C MET A 9 -4.66 -2.39 -6.67
N LEU A 10 -4.09 -3.56 -6.45
CA LEU A 10 -4.82 -4.75 -6.01
C LEU A 10 -4.14 -5.38 -4.80
N MET A 11 -4.94 -5.90 -3.88
CA MET A 11 -4.50 -6.71 -2.76
C MET A 11 -5.23 -8.05 -2.82
N ASN A 12 -4.50 -9.15 -2.98
CA ASN A 12 -5.06 -10.48 -3.20
C ASN A 12 -6.07 -10.50 -4.37
N GLY A 13 -5.81 -9.70 -5.39
CA GLY A 13 -6.70 -9.57 -6.54
C GLY A 13 -7.94 -8.70 -6.31
N LYS A 14 -8.02 -8.04 -5.15
CA LYS A 14 -9.17 -7.20 -4.78
C LYS A 14 -8.80 -5.72 -4.75
N LYS A 15 -9.80 -4.89 -4.99
CA LYS A 15 -9.68 -3.43 -4.99
C LYS A 15 -9.97 -2.86 -3.62
N ALA A 16 -9.66 -1.57 -3.44
CA ALA A 16 -9.92 -0.85 -2.18
C ALA A 16 -11.39 -0.93 -1.74
N GLU A 17 -12.31 -0.93 -2.68
CA GLU A 17 -13.75 -0.95 -2.43
C GLU A 17 -14.32 -2.34 -2.12
N ASP A 18 -13.51 -3.38 -2.21
CA ASP A 18 -13.97 -4.76 -2.06
C ASP A 18 -13.95 -5.24 -0.60
N ALA A 19 -13.71 -4.37 0.35
CA ALA A 19 -13.69 -4.69 1.78
C ALA A 19 -12.75 -5.88 2.08
N VAL A 20 -11.47 -5.72 1.81
CA VAL A 20 -10.48 -6.79 1.93
C VAL A 20 -10.34 -7.22 3.39
N ILE A 21 -10.46 -8.51 3.64
CA ILE A 21 -10.32 -9.13 4.96
C ILE A 21 -9.26 -10.22 4.89
N VAL A 22 -8.35 -10.23 5.86
CA VAL A 22 -7.28 -11.23 5.94
C VAL A 22 -7.16 -11.74 7.37
N SER A 23 -6.54 -12.91 7.53
CA SER A 23 -6.28 -13.48 8.86
C SER A 23 -4.98 -12.95 9.45
N PRO A 24 -4.85 -12.90 10.78
CA PRO A 24 -3.59 -12.52 11.41
C PRO A 24 -2.43 -13.38 10.92
N ASN A 25 -1.29 -12.76 10.68
CA ASN A 25 -0.05 -13.41 10.23
C ASN A 25 -0.16 -14.16 8.90
N SER A 26 -1.23 -13.97 8.14
CA SER A 26 -1.41 -14.62 6.84
C SER A 26 -0.47 -14.02 5.80
N SER A 27 -0.13 -14.83 4.78
CA SER A 27 0.64 -14.36 3.63
C SER A 27 -0.31 -13.76 2.60
N ASN A 28 0.04 -12.58 2.10
CA ASN A 28 -0.79 -11.82 1.17
C ASN A 28 0.05 -11.27 0.03
N GLU A 29 -0.61 -10.94 -1.07
CA GLU A 29 0.02 -10.35 -2.23
C GLU A 29 -0.61 -9.00 -2.55
N ALA A 30 0.19 -8.09 -3.08
CA ALA A 30 -0.30 -6.82 -3.57
C ALA A 30 0.50 -6.41 -4.80
N LYS A 31 -0.15 -5.63 -5.66
CA LYS A 31 0.50 -5.09 -6.85
C LYS A 31 -0.07 -3.74 -7.21
N VAL A 32 0.71 -2.95 -7.90
CA VAL A 32 0.27 -1.69 -8.48
C VAL A 32 0.76 -1.61 -9.93
N THR A 33 -0.09 -1.07 -10.79
CA THR A 33 0.27 -0.77 -12.17
C THR A 33 0.30 0.74 -12.30
N ALA A 34 1.47 1.28 -12.58
CA ALA A 34 1.66 2.71 -12.76
C ALA A 34 2.44 2.97 -14.05
N THR A 35 2.15 4.07 -14.69
CA THR A 35 2.83 4.51 -15.90
C THR A 35 3.35 5.92 -15.72
N ASP A 36 4.39 6.25 -16.46
CA ASP A 36 4.89 7.61 -16.56
C ASP A 36 4.67 8.11 -17.99
N PRO A 37 3.99 9.26 -18.17
CA PRO A 37 3.75 9.81 -19.51
C PRO A 37 5.03 10.05 -20.32
N ASP A 38 6.13 10.34 -19.65
CA ASP A 38 7.42 10.59 -20.28
C ASP A 38 8.29 9.34 -20.42
N GLY A 39 7.79 8.18 -19.95
CA GLY A 39 8.54 6.93 -19.98
C GLY A 39 9.70 6.87 -19.00
N ASP A 40 9.71 7.71 -17.98
CA ASP A 40 10.78 7.74 -16.98
C ASP A 40 10.71 6.52 -16.05
N ALA A 41 11.84 6.15 -15.48
CA ALA A 41 11.90 5.08 -14.51
C ALA A 41 11.13 5.43 -13.24
N LEU A 42 10.42 4.44 -12.70
CA LEU A 42 9.63 4.59 -11.49
C LEU A 42 10.22 3.77 -10.36
N THR A 43 10.12 4.30 -9.14
CA THR A 43 10.44 3.56 -7.92
C THR A 43 9.20 3.39 -7.08
N TYR A 44 9.17 2.34 -6.26
CA TYR A 44 8.01 1.97 -5.46
C TYR A 44 8.41 1.92 -3.99
N ASP A 45 7.49 2.32 -3.12
CA ASP A 45 7.68 2.25 -1.68
C ASP A 45 6.33 1.88 -1.05
N TRP A 46 6.26 0.69 -0.48
CA TRP A 46 5.06 0.18 0.16
C TRP A 46 5.16 0.32 1.67
N MET A 47 4.03 0.62 2.31
CA MET A 47 3.97 0.61 3.76
C MET A 47 2.61 0.13 4.24
N ILE A 48 2.58 -0.43 5.46
CA ILE A 48 1.36 -0.81 6.15
C ILE A 48 1.28 0.03 7.42
N MET A 49 0.13 0.62 7.67
CA MET A 49 -0.10 1.38 8.90
C MET A 49 -1.44 1.01 9.51
N LYS A 50 -1.52 1.13 10.82
CA LYS A 50 -2.78 0.92 11.52
C LYS A 50 -3.70 2.10 11.26
N GLU A 51 -4.96 1.82 10.93
CA GLU A 51 -5.96 2.85 10.79
C GLU A 51 -6.44 3.27 12.18
N LYS A 52 -6.43 4.55 12.45
CA LYS A 52 -6.98 5.11 13.69
C LYS A 52 -7.42 6.54 13.44
N THR A 53 -8.30 7.02 14.31
CA THR A 53 -8.65 8.44 14.34
C THR A 53 -7.38 9.26 14.56
N ALA A 54 -7.32 10.45 13.95
CA ALA A 54 -6.20 11.35 14.13
C ALA A 54 -5.98 11.58 15.63
N SER A 55 -4.70 11.55 16.03
CA SER A 55 -4.36 11.87 17.40
C SER A 55 -4.64 13.35 17.70
N SER A 56 -4.60 13.73 18.97
CA SER A 56 -4.88 15.10 19.38
C SER A 56 -3.95 16.13 18.75
N ASP A 57 -2.77 15.71 18.33
CA ASP A 57 -1.79 16.57 17.63
C ASP A 57 -1.90 16.50 16.11
N GLY A 58 -2.86 15.71 15.57
CA GLY A 58 -3.06 15.56 14.14
C GLY A 58 -2.06 14.64 13.44
N SER A 59 -1.19 13.98 14.19
CA SER A 59 -0.20 13.10 13.56
C SER A 59 -0.82 11.80 13.06
N LEU A 60 -0.22 11.23 12.00
CA LEU A 60 -0.58 9.91 11.49
C LEU A 60 0.24 8.82 12.18
N PRO A 61 -0.31 7.57 12.26
CA PRO A 61 0.47 6.47 12.80
C PRO A 61 1.70 6.20 11.94
N ASP A 62 2.77 5.73 12.58
CA ASP A 62 3.96 5.28 11.87
C ASP A 62 3.67 4.00 11.08
N GLY A 63 4.46 3.76 10.04
CA GLY A 63 4.40 2.50 9.31
C GLY A 63 4.86 1.33 10.16
N ILE A 64 4.27 0.17 9.93
CA ILE A 64 4.65 -1.07 10.60
C ILE A 64 5.78 -1.70 9.80
N THR A 65 6.90 -1.98 10.44
CA THR A 65 8.08 -2.56 9.78
C THR A 65 8.08 -4.09 9.89
N GLY A 66 8.83 -4.74 8.98
CA GLY A 66 9.07 -6.18 9.05
C GLY A 66 7.99 -7.06 8.45
N LEU A 67 6.92 -6.49 7.91
CA LEU A 67 5.83 -7.27 7.32
C LEU A 67 6.01 -7.50 5.82
N ILE A 68 6.64 -6.57 5.12
CA ILE A 68 6.80 -6.61 3.67
C ILE A 68 8.19 -7.15 3.34
N ASP A 69 8.24 -8.17 2.47
CA ASP A 69 9.50 -8.81 2.11
C ASP A 69 10.44 -7.86 1.36
N ASP A 70 9.94 -7.22 0.31
CA ASP A 70 10.68 -6.19 -0.42
C ASP A 70 9.72 -5.10 -0.85
N ASN A 71 9.76 -3.97 -0.16
CA ASN A 71 8.81 -2.87 -0.40
C ASN A 71 9.17 -1.98 -1.59
N THR A 72 10.13 -2.38 -2.41
CA THR A 72 10.60 -1.57 -3.54
C THR A 72 10.12 -2.07 -4.89
N LYS A 73 9.34 -3.15 -4.93
CA LYS A 73 8.87 -3.76 -6.17
C LYS A 73 7.43 -3.35 -6.48
N LYS A 74 7.04 -3.46 -7.74
CA LYS A 74 5.65 -3.21 -8.16
C LYS A 74 4.69 -4.31 -7.70
N GLU A 75 5.20 -5.51 -7.42
CA GLU A 75 4.45 -6.60 -6.82
C GLU A 75 5.18 -7.04 -5.56
N ILE A 76 4.44 -7.21 -4.48
CA ILE A 76 4.99 -7.58 -3.18
C ILE A 76 4.24 -8.73 -2.57
N THR A 77 4.92 -9.46 -1.68
CA THR A 77 4.29 -10.36 -0.72
C THR A 77 4.54 -9.79 0.67
N PHE A 78 3.56 -9.94 1.55
CA PHE A 78 3.67 -9.44 2.91
C PHE A 78 2.86 -10.29 3.88
N LYS A 79 3.21 -10.21 5.15
CA LYS A 79 2.43 -10.82 6.21
C LYS A 79 1.45 -9.80 6.78
N ALA A 80 0.23 -10.26 7.06
CA ALA A 80 -0.71 -9.43 7.79
C ALA A 80 -0.21 -9.19 9.21
N PRO A 81 -0.57 -8.05 9.81
CA PRO A 81 -0.31 -7.82 11.23
C PRO A 81 -0.86 -8.93 12.11
N SER A 82 -0.24 -9.15 13.26
CA SER A 82 -0.67 -10.19 14.20
C SER A 82 -1.89 -9.78 15.02
N THR A 83 -2.18 -8.51 15.10
CA THR A 83 -3.28 -7.95 15.91
C THR A 83 -4.49 -7.67 15.05
N VAL A 84 -5.64 -8.15 15.47
CA VAL A 84 -6.93 -7.86 14.82
C VAL A 84 -7.20 -6.35 14.82
N GLY A 85 -7.71 -5.84 13.72
CA GLY A 85 -8.03 -4.42 13.59
C GLY A 85 -8.08 -3.98 12.14
N ASN A 86 -8.19 -2.67 11.95
CA ASN A 86 -8.22 -2.04 10.64
C ASN A 86 -6.87 -1.42 10.32
N TYR A 87 -6.44 -1.63 9.07
CA TYR A 87 -5.14 -1.19 8.58
C TYR A 87 -5.27 -0.58 7.20
N ARG A 88 -4.20 0.05 6.74
CA ARG A 88 -4.08 0.57 5.38
C ARG A 88 -2.78 0.08 4.75
N LEU A 89 -2.89 -0.42 3.52
CA LEU A 89 -1.75 -0.70 2.68
C LEU A 89 -1.60 0.47 1.71
N ILE A 90 -0.43 1.10 1.71
CA ILE A 90 -0.15 2.29 0.92
C ILE A 90 1.05 2.01 0.02
N VAL A 91 0.98 2.44 -1.24
CA VAL A 91 2.12 2.45 -2.13
C VAL A 91 2.37 3.86 -2.62
N PHE A 92 3.63 4.27 -2.60
CA PHE A 92 4.12 5.50 -3.21
C PHE A 92 4.90 5.14 -4.46
N VAL A 93 4.55 5.75 -5.58
CA VAL A 93 5.23 5.56 -6.86
C VAL A 93 5.90 6.88 -7.21
N ARG A 94 7.22 6.86 -7.35
CA ARG A 94 8.01 8.07 -7.57
C ARG A 94 8.66 8.06 -8.93
N ASP A 95 8.56 9.19 -9.62
CA ASP A 95 9.36 9.52 -10.79
C ASP A 95 10.63 10.20 -10.31
N VAL A 96 11.74 9.48 -10.38
CA VAL A 96 13.03 9.97 -9.86
C VAL A 96 13.50 11.19 -10.64
N LYS A 97 13.26 11.25 -11.94
CA LYS A 97 13.74 12.32 -12.81
C LYS A 97 13.03 13.63 -12.51
N ASN A 98 11.71 13.62 -12.40
CA ASN A 98 10.91 14.83 -12.19
C ASN A 98 10.50 15.04 -10.73
N LYS A 99 10.91 14.15 -9.83
CA LYS A 99 10.62 14.22 -8.40
C LYS A 99 9.12 14.28 -8.10
N LYS A 100 8.29 13.66 -8.93
CA LYS A 100 6.86 13.58 -8.73
C LYS A 100 6.50 12.27 -8.04
N VAL A 101 5.43 12.29 -7.27
CA VAL A 101 4.94 11.13 -6.55
C VAL A 101 3.44 10.95 -6.76
N ALA A 102 3.03 9.70 -6.93
CA ALA A 102 1.63 9.30 -6.88
C ALA A 102 1.48 8.25 -5.78
N SER A 103 0.31 8.16 -5.18
CA SER A 103 0.05 7.18 -4.13
C SER A 103 -1.31 6.53 -4.32
N ALA A 104 -1.44 5.31 -3.78
CA ALA A 104 -2.70 4.59 -3.73
C ALA A 104 -2.79 3.85 -2.40
N VAL A 105 -4.02 3.63 -1.93
CA VAL A 105 -4.30 3.05 -0.62
C VAL A 105 -5.38 2.00 -0.76
N ILE A 106 -5.18 0.84 -0.12
CA ILE A 106 -6.23 -0.16 0.09
C ILE A 106 -6.40 -0.34 1.59
N PRO A 107 -7.56 0.02 2.15
CA PRO A 107 -7.87 -0.32 3.53
C PRO A 107 -8.20 -1.81 3.64
N PHE A 108 -7.77 -2.45 4.71
CA PHE A 108 -8.07 -3.86 4.96
C PHE A 108 -8.27 -4.12 6.44
N SER A 109 -8.96 -5.20 6.75
CA SER A 109 -9.20 -5.65 8.11
C SER A 109 -8.46 -6.95 8.38
N VAL A 110 -7.88 -7.06 9.57
CA VAL A 110 -7.34 -8.31 10.11
C VAL A 110 -8.37 -8.86 11.09
N GLN A 111 -8.87 -10.03 10.81
CA GLN A 111 -9.92 -10.66 11.62
C GLN A 111 -9.63 -12.11 11.95
#